data_901a4910aef64fb2fa01be58fceb6736
#
_entry.id   901a4910aef64fb2fa01be58fceb6736
#
_cell.length_a   1.000
_cell.length_b   1.000
_cell.length_c   1.000
_cell.angle_alpha   90.00
_cell.angle_beta   90.00
_cell.angle_gamma   90.00
#
_symmetry.space_group_name_H-M   'P 1'
#
loop_
_entity.id
_entity.type
_entity.pdbx_description
1 polymer ?
#
loop_
_entity_poly.entity_id
_entity_poly.type
_entity_poly.pdbx_seq_one_letter_code
_entity_poly.pdbx_strand_id
1 'polypeptide(L)'
;MIESKKYSVVAIGNAMLDLVCEVPDQFLNQEGLSKGVMNLVSRERSNNILKLVRPIKETAGGSAANTISTLAKLGLKTGYIGKIADDPKGRLFKKDLLDNSIFYNTEFLDKGYTETTGKCIVLITPDKERTMNTYLGATEFLTDIDIDEELIAQSEWLYLE
;
A
#
# COMPACT_ATOMS: atom_id res chain seq x y z
N MET A 1 31.06 18.70 11.42
CA MET A 1 30.94 17.51 10.53
C MET A 1 29.46 17.26 10.37
N ILE A 2 28.95 17.23 9.14
CA ILE A 2 27.56 16.84 8.89
C ILE A 2 27.50 15.35 9.18
N GLU A 3 26.73 14.96 10.19
CA GLU A 3 26.52 13.55 10.55
C GLU A 3 25.93 12.82 9.32
N SER A 4 26.55 11.69 8.91
CA SER A 4 26.04 10.96 7.76
C SER A 4 24.69 10.37 8.12
N LYS A 5 23.66 10.69 7.35
CA LYS A 5 22.30 10.14 7.53
C LYS A 5 22.30 8.64 7.33
N LYS A 6 21.49 7.94 8.11
CA LYS A 6 21.37 6.48 8.08
C LYS A 6 20.54 6.00 6.89
N TYR A 7 19.54 6.79 6.48
CA TYR A 7 18.63 6.48 5.37
C TYR A 7 18.74 7.54 4.28
N SER A 8 18.69 7.12 3.03
CA SER A 8 18.61 8.04 1.90
C SER A 8 17.21 8.65 1.79
N VAL A 9 16.17 7.83 1.89
CA VAL A 9 14.79 8.28 1.80
C VAL A 9 13.92 7.55 2.82
N VAL A 10 13.08 8.30 3.51
CA VAL A 10 11.95 7.78 4.28
C VAL A 10 10.67 8.30 3.65
N ALA A 11 9.66 7.46 3.51
CA ALA A 11 8.37 7.88 3.00
C ALA A 11 7.25 7.68 4.01
N ILE A 12 6.24 8.54 3.93
CA ILE A 12 4.96 8.38 4.61
C ILE A 12 3.88 8.28 3.55
N GLY A 13 3.03 7.27 3.65
CA GLY A 13 1.94 7.10 2.68
C GLY A 13 0.96 5.99 3.02
N ASN A 14 0.02 5.78 2.12
CA ASN A 14 -1.02 4.77 2.27
C ASN A 14 -0.48 3.36 2.13
N ALA A 15 -0.45 2.61 3.24
CA ALA A 15 0.01 1.22 3.29
C ALA A 15 -1.12 0.27 2.87
N MET A 16 -0.99 -0.38 1.73
CA MET A 16 -2.01 -1.28 1.21
C MET A 16 -1.43 -2.44 0.41
N LEU A 17 -2.23 -3.46 0.15
CA LEU A 17 -1.88 -4.51 -0.80
C LEU A 17 -2.52 -4.27 -2.16
N ASP A 18 -1.73 -4.39 -3.21
CA ASP A 18 -2.20 -4.46 -4.58
C ASP A 18 -2.59 -5.90 -4.91
N LEU A 19 -3.84 -6.10 -5.29
CA LEU A 19 -4.45 -7.36 -5.69
C LEU A 19 -4.70 -7.31 -7.21
N VAL A 20 -3.76 -7.84 -7.98
CA VAL A 20 -3.83 -7.77 -9.45
C VAL A 20 -4.72 -8.89 -9.98
N CYS A 21 -5.73 -8.54 -10.78
CA CYS A 21 -6.69 -9.45 -11.37
C CYS A 21 -6.82 -9.16 -12.86
N GLU A 22 -6.93 -10.18 -13.71
CA GLU A 22 -7.30 -10.03 -15.13
C GLU A 22 -8.80 -10.21 -15.31
N VAL A 23 -9.43 -9.30 -16.05
CA VAL A 23 -10.88 -9.30 -16.31
C VAL A 23 -11.18 -8.90 -17.75
N PRO A 24 -12.28 -9.39 -18.37
CA PRO A 24 -12.73 -8.86 -19.64
C PRO A 24 -13.34 -7.46 -19.48
N ASP A 25 -13.34 -6.64 -20.54
CA ASP A 25 -13.96 -5.30 -20.54
C ASP A 25 -15.43 -5.32 -20.08
N GLN A 26 -16.15 -6.36 -20.44
CA GLN A 26 -17.55 -6.54 -20.06
C GLN A 26 -17.74 -6.57 -18.53
N PHE A 27 -16.76 -7.08 -17.78
CA PHE A 27 -16.80 -7.12 -16.32
C PHE A 27 -16.90 -5.71 -15.72
N LEU A 28 -16.10 -4.77 -16.24
CA LEU A 28 -16.13 -3.38 -15.76
C LEU A 28 -17.51 -2.74 -15.95
N ASN A 29 -18.11 -2.97 -17.13
CA ASN A 29 -19.46 -2.47 -17.45
C ASN A 29 -20.53 -3.08 -16.53
N GLN A 30 -20.47 -4.40 -16.30
CA GLN A 30 -21.42 -5.10 -15.43
C GLN A 30 -21.33 -4.64 -13.98
N GLU A 31 -20.12 -4.33 -13.53
CA GLU A 31 -19.88 -3.87 -12.17
C GLU A 31 -19.98 -2.33 -12.01
N GLY A 32 -20.27 -1.60 -13.08
CA GLY A 32 -20.41 -0.14 -13.07
C GLY A 32 -19.08 0.55 -12.70
N LEU A 33 -17.96 -0.02 -13.11
CA LEU A 33 -16.62 0.52 -12.85
C LEU A 33 -16.13 1.34 -14.04
N SER A 34 -15.68 2.56 -13.78
CA SER A 34 -15.08 3.41 -14.82
C SER A 34 -13.68 2.89 -15.14
N LYS A 35 -13.46 2.52 -16.42
CA LYS A 35 -12.19 1.99 -16.91
C LYS A 35 -11.06 3.02 -16.83
N GLY A 36 -9.86 2.58 -16.48
CA GLY A 36 -8.63 3.38 -16.56
C GLY A 36 -8.47 4.40 -15.43
N VAL A 37 -9.34 4.38 -14.41
CA VAL A 37 -9.27 5.32 -13.29
C VAL A 37 -9.11 4.62 -11.95
N MET A 38 -8.79 5.40 -10.92
CA MET A 38 -8.83 4.97 -9.53
C MET A 38 -10.18 5.32 -8.92
N ASN A 39 -10.88 4.30 -8.45
CA ASN A 39 -12.14 4.43 -7.72
C ASN A 39 -11.89 4.17 -6.23
N LEU A 40 -12.25 5.12 -5.37
CA LEU A 40 -12.36 4.84 -3.94
C LEU A 40 -13.63 4.02 -3.70
N VAL A 41 -13.50 2.93 -2.98
CA VAL A 41 -14.60 2.01 -2.71
C VAL A 41 -14.73 1.71 -1.21
N SER A 42 -15.95 1.45 -0.77
CA SER A 42 -16.20 1.00 0.59
C SER A 42 -15.63 -0.42 0.82
N ARG A 43 -15.46 -0.77 2.10
CA ARG A 43 -15.08 -2.14 2.51
C ARG A 43 -16.00 -3.20 1.91
N GLU A 44 -17.32 -2.95 1.94
CA GLU A 44 -18.31 -3.85 1.39
C GLU A 44 -18.15 -4.02 -0.13
N ARG A 45 -18.02 -2.90 -0.87
CA ARG A 45 -17.82 -2.92 -2.33
C ARG A 45 -16.54 -3.66 -2.70
N SER A 46 -15.44 -3.37 -2.02
CA SER A 46 -14.17 -4.07 -2.22
C SER A 46 -14.31 -5.58 -2.01
N ASN A 47 -15.00 -6.00 -0.93
CA ASN A 47 -15.22 -7.41 -0.67
C ASN A 47 -16.14 -8.06 -1.72
N ASN A 48 -17.13 -7.34 -2.24
CA ASN A 48 -18.01 -7.87 -3.29
C ASN A 48 -17.26 -8.06 -4.61
N ILE A 49 -16.40 -7.12 -5.00
CA ILE A 49 -15.54 -7.30 -6.18
C ILE A 49 -14.65 -8.54 -6.01
N LEU A 50 -14.02 -8.72 -4.83
CA LEU A 50 -13.14 -9.86 -4.58
C LEU A 50 -13.84 -11.23 -4.59
N LYS A 51 -15.16 -11.28 -4.42
CA LYS A 51 -15.93 -12.53 -4.60
C LYS A 51 -16.05 -12.94 -6.08
N LEU A 52 -15.92 -11.98 -6.99
CA LEU A 52 -16.13 -12.16 -8.44
C LEU A 52 -14.83 -12.36 -9.21
N VAL A 53 -13.69 -11.97 -8.63
CA VAL A 53 -12.37 -12.05 -9.28
C VAL A 53 -11.38 -12.84 -8.42
N ARG A 54 -10.32 -13.33 -9.06
CA ARG A 54 -9.21 -14.01 -8.35
C ARG A 54 -7.91 -13.23 -8.60
N PRO A 55 -7.22 -12.76 -7.56
CA PRO A 55 -5.90 -12.18 -7.70
C PRO A 55 -4.92 -13.20 -8.27
N ILE A 56 -4.19 -12.79 -9.32
CA ILE A 56 -3.07 -13.54 -9.90
C ILE A 56 -1.75 -13.13 -9.24
N LYS A 57 -1.76 -12.00 -8.55
CA LYS A 57 -0.61 -11.48 -7.78
C LYS A 57 -1.11 -10.65 -6.62
N GLU A 58 -0.46 -10.82 -5.46
CA GLU A 58 -0.61 -9.96 -4.28
C GLU A 58 0.77 -9.44 -3.89
N THR A 59 0.89 -8.15 -3.64
CA THR A 59 2.18 -7.51 -3.30
C THR A 59 1.93 -6.25 -2.48
N ALA A 60 2.91 -5.82 -1.70
CA ALA A 60 2.86 -4.49 -1.11
C ALA A 60 2.65 -3.45 -2.20
N GLY A 61 1.76 -2.51 -1.96
CA GLY A 61 1.32 -1.47 -2.88
C GLY A 61 1.11 -0.14 -2.17
N GLY A 62 0.51 0.80 -2.88
CA GLY A 62 0.49 2.20 -2.53
C GLY A 62 1.66 2.93 -3.20
N SER A 63 1.40 4.14 -3.68
CA SER A 63 2.35 4.87 -4.54
C SER A 63 3.67 5.16 -3.82
N ALA A 64 3.63 5.62 -2.56
CA ALA A 64 4.83 5.86 -1.77
C ALA A 64 5.59 4.55 -1.48
N ALA A 65 4.91 3.46 -1.14
CA ALA A 65 5.56 2.17 -0.90
C ALA A 65 6.21 1.61 -2.17
N ASN A 66 5.59 1.78 -3.33
CA ASN A 66 6.16 1.39 -4.63
C ASN A 66 7.43 2.20 -4.96
N THR A 67 7.42 3.51 -4.67
CA THR A 67 8.58 4.39 -4.80
C THR A 67 9.73 3.91 -3.92
N ILE A 68 9.46 3.70 -2.63
CA ILE A 68 10.46 3.22 -1.67
C ILE A 68 11.02 1.85 -2.04
N SER A 69 10.16 0.92 -2.48
CA SER A 69 10.57 -0.41 -2.93
C SER A 69 11.49 -0.34 -4.15
N THR A 70 11.22 0.59 -5.06
CA THR A 70 12.07 0.83 -6.22
C THR A 70 13.44 1.36 -5.81
N LEU A 71 13.47 2.35 -4.92
CA LEU A 71 14.73 2.94 -4.41
C LEU A 71 15.56 1.90 -3.64
N ALA A 72 14.91 1.05 -2.82
CA ALA A 72 15.60 -0.04 -2.13
C ALA A 72 16.25 -1.02 -3.11
N LYS A 73 15.55 -1.41 -4.19
CA LYS A 73 16.10 -2.27 -5.25
C LYS A 73 17.27 -1.63 -6.01
N LEU A 74 17.35 -0.31 -6.03
CA LEU A 74 18.49 0.44 -6.57
C LEU A 74 19.66 0.56 -5.56
N GLY A 75 19.53 -0.06 -4.39
CA GLY A 75 20.59 -0.11 -3.38
C GLY A 75 20.58 1.02 -2.36
N LEU A 76 19.54 1.87 -2.35
CA LEU A 76 19.40 2.93 -1.36
C LEU A 76 18.86 2.37 -0.03
N LYS A 77 19.33 2.90 1.09
CA LYS A 77 18.75 2.62 2.40
C LYS A 77 17.47 3.41 2.57
N THR A 78 16.36 2.73 2.76
CA THR A 78 15.04 3.35 2.78
C THR A 78 14.24 2.95 4.02
N GLY A 79 13.28 3.79 4.40
CA GLY A 79 12.29 3.53 5.44
C GLY A 79 10.89 3.91 4.98
N TYR A 80 9.90 3.32 5.62
CA TYR A 80 8.49 3.58 5.31
C TYR A 80 7.66 3.69 6.58
N ILE A 81 6.76 4.66 6.61
CA ILE A 81 5.76 4.88 7.67
C ILE A 81 4.38 4.79 7.02
N GLY A 82 3.52 3.93 7.56
CA GLY A 82 2.17 3.76 7.07
C GLY A 82 1.40 2.74 7.90
N LYS A 83 0.11 2.94 8.09
CA LYS A 83 -0.72 2.15 9.02
C LYS A 83 -1.30 0.93 8.33
N ILE A 84 -1.16 -0.23 8.97
CA ILE A 84 -1.76 -1.50 8.58
C ILE A 84 -2.49 -2.12 9.77
N ALA A 85 -3.43 -3.01 9.52
CA ALA A 85 -4.06 -3.81 10.56
C ALA A 85 -3.28 -5.11 10.85
N ASP A 86 -3.46 -5.69 12.04
CA ASP A 86 -2.90 -7.01 12.37
C ASP A 86 -3.75 -8.12 11.74
N ASP A 87 -3.76 -8.17 10.43
CA ASP A 87 -4.45 -9.17 9.62
C ASP A 87 -3.47 -9.86 8.63
N PRO A 88 -3.88 -10.92 7.92
CA PRO A 88 -3.00 -11.60 6.98
C PRO A 88 -2.42 -10.68 5.90
N LYS A 89 -3.17 -9.67 5.44
CA LYS A 89 -2.73 -8.71 4.42
C LYS A 89 -1.72 -7.71 4.96
N GLY A 90 -1.93 -7.20 6.17
CA GLY A 90 -0.97 -6.33 6.84
C GLY A 90 0.34 -7.03 7.15
N ARG A 91 0.28 -8.28 7.59
CA ARG A 91 1.49 -9.09 7.80
C ARG A 91 2.24 -9.37 6.50
N LEU A 92 1.53 -9.59 5.39
CA LEU A 92 2.14 -9.75 4.08
C LEU A 92 2.80 -8.44 3.64
N PHE A 93 2.13 -7.29 3.80
CA PHE A 93 2.70 -5.97 3.51
C PHE A 93 4.00 -5.75 4.29
N LYS A 94 3.96 -5.94 5.61
CA LYS A 94 5.15 -5.78 6.49
C LYS A 94 6.29 -6.71 6.06
N LYS A 95 5.96 -7.96 5.76
CA LYS A 95 6.94 -8.95 5.28
C LYS A 95 7.58 -8.52 3.96
N ASP A 96 6.79 -8.07 2.99
CA ASP A 96 7.29 -7.61 1.69
C ASP A 96 8.29 -6.44 1.85
N LEU A 97 8.01 -5.47 2.73
CA LEU A 97 8.93 -4.37 2.98
C LEU A 97 10.24 -4.86 3.61
N LEU A 98 10.16 -5.71 4.64
CA LEU A 98 11.33 -6.24 5.34
C LEU A 98 12.19 -7.13 4.44
N ASP A 99 11.58 -7.97 3.60
CA ASP A 99 12.27 -8.82 2.63
C ASP A 99 13.04 -7.97 1.59
N ASN A 100 12.57 -6.77 1.29
CA ASN A 100 13.26 -5.81 0.43
C ASN A 100 14.21 -4.87 1.21
N SER A 101 14.54 -5.19 2.46
CA SER A 101 15.42 -4.41 3.33
C SER A 101 14.96 -2.96 3.58
N ILE A 102 13.67 -2.72 3.52
CA ILE A 102 13.05 -1.44 3.84
C ILE A 102 12.75 -1.43 5.34
N PHE A 103 13.20 -0.39 6.04
CA PHE A 103 12.86 -0.23 7.46
C PHE A 103 11.36 0.08 7.61
N TYR A 104 10.67 -0.69 8.44
CA TYR A 104 9.26 -0.52 8.73
C TYR A 104 8.97 -0.92 10.17
N ASN A 105 8.51 0.02 10.99
CA ASN A 105 8.23 -0.17 12.42
C ASN A 105 6.91 0.46 12.89
N THR A 106 6.06 0.94 11.97
CA THR A 106 4.74 1.47 12.36
C THR A 106 3.93 0.37 13.04
N GLU A 107 3.38 0.68 14.19
CA GLU A 107 2.53 -0.24 14.95
C GLU A 107 1.25 -0.57 14.19
N PHE A 108 0.75 -1.78 14.39
CA PHE A 108 -0.54 -2.17 13.83
C PHE A 108 -1.67 -1.28 14.37
N LEU A 109 -2.73 -1.14 13.57
CA LEU A 109 -3.97 -0.52 14.02
C LEU A 109 -4.47 -1.24 15.28
N ASP A 110 -4.86 -0.46 16.29
CA ASP A 110 -5.35 -0.97 17.57
C ASP A 110 -6.53 -1.96 17.37
N LYS A 111 -6.56 -3.00 18.19
CA LYS A 111 -7.62 -4.05 18.16
C LYS A 111 -9.02 -3.52 18.48
N GLY A 112 -9.13 -2.31 19.01
CA GLY A 112 -10.41 -1.63 19.20
C GLY A 112 -11.11 -1.24 17.89
N TYR A 113 -10.38 -1.19 16.79
CA TYR A 113 -10.91 -0.90 15.46
C TYR A 113 -11.25 -2.18 14.71
N THR A 114 -12.28 -2.12 13.87
CA THR A 114 -12.73 -3.26 13.04
C THR A 114 -12.17 -3.22 11.62
N GLU A 115 -11.44 -2.15 11.29
CA GLU A 115 -10.89 -1.96 9.95
C GLU A 115 -9.78 -2.98 9.63
N THR A 116 -9.73 -3.38 8.36
CA THR A 116 -8.70 -4.26 7.84
C THR A 116 -7.64 -3.45 7.10
N THR A 117 -6.50 -4.06 6.83
CA THR A 117 -5.46 -3.46 5.98
C THR A 117 -6.03 -2.99 4.65
N GLY A 118 -5.58 -1.82 4.21
CA GLY A 118 -5.93 -1.24 2.91
C GLY A 118 -5.61 -2.19 1.75
N LYS A 119 -6.38 -2.11 0.69
CA LYS A 119 -6.19 -2.92 -0.53
C LYS A 119 -6.65 -2.19 -1.77
N CYS A 120 -5.88 -2.33 -2.82
CA CYS A 120 -6.23 -1.87 -4.15
C CYS A 120 -6.46 -3.08 -5.05
N ILE A 121 -7.69 -3.27 -5.55
CA ILE A 121 -8.00 -4.30 -6.55
C ILE A 121 -7.71 -3.69 -7.91
N VAL A 122 -6.61 -4.14 -8.52
CA VAL A 122 -6.15 -3.68 -9.82
C VAL A 122 -6.70 -4.62 -10.88
N LEU A 123 -7.72 -4.17 -11.59
CA LEU A 123 -8.35 -4.92 -12.67
C LEU A 123 -7.66 -4.57 -14.00
N ILE A 124 -7.06 -5.58 -14.65
CA ILE A 124 -6.36 -5.42 -15.93
C ILE A 124 -7.23 -5.98 -17.04
N THR A 125 -7.58 -5.14 -18.00
CA THR A 125 -8.32 -5.53 -19.20
C THR A 125 -7.39 -6.01 -20.33
N PRO A 126 -7.89 -6.69 -21.39
CA PRO A 126 -7.05 -7.26 -22.45
C PRO A 126 -6.13 -6.27 -23.16
N ASP A 127 -6.52 -5.00 -23.24
CA ASP A 127 -5.72 -3.89 -23.78
C ASP A 127 -4.64 -3.38 -22.80
N LYS A 128 -4.47 -4.06 -21.64
CA LYS A 128 -3.53 -3.75 -20.57
C LYS A 128 -3.86 -2.47 -19.78
N GLU A 129 -5.06 -1.90 -19.96
CA GLU A 129 -5.53 -0.81 -19.13
C GLU A 129 -5.78 -1.28 -17.69
N ARG A 130 -5.46 -0.43 -16.70
CA ARG A 130 -5.62 -0.73 -15.27
C ARG A 130 -6.73 0.11 -14.66
N THR A 131 -7.71 -0.57 -14.09
CA THR A 131 -8.78 0.07 -13.31
C THR A 131 -8.58 -0.29 -11.83
N MET A 132 -8.32 0.70 -11.02
CA MET A 132 -8.00 0.53 -9.60
C MET A 132 -9.25 0.75 -8.74
N ASN A 133 -9.47 -0.15 -7.78
CA ASN A 133 -10.58 -0.06 -6.82
C ASN A 133 -9.99 -0.12 -5.42
N THR A 134 -9.84 1.05 -4.81
CA THR A 134 -9.05 1.24 -3.59
C THR A 134 -9.96 1.38 -2.38
N TYR A 135 -9.79 0.46 -1.42
CA TYR A 135 -10.30 0.56 -0.07
C TYR A 135 -9.13 0.93 0.84
N LEU A 136 -9.21 2.08 1.48
CA LEU A 136 -8.12 2.62 2.30
C LEU A 136 -7.93 1.84 3.61
N GLY A 137 -9.01 1.50 4.30
CA GLY A 137 -8.94 0.69 5.51
C GLY A 137 -8.07 1.28 6.61
N ALA A 138 -7.21 0.46 7.19
CA ALA A 138 -6.35 0.85 8.30
C ALA A 138 -5.47 2.08 8.03
N THR A 139 -5.17 2.38 6.77
CA THR A 139 -4.29 3.50 6.42
C THR A 139 -4.90 4.87 6.77
N GLU A 140 -6.23 4.99 6.85
CA GLU A 140 -6.93 6.21 7.28
C GLU A 140 -6.73 6.54 8.77
N PHE A 141 -6.18 5.60 9.53
CA PHE A 141 -5.95 5.73 10.97
C PHE A 141 -4.47 6.01 11.32
N LEU A 142 -3.67 6.41 10.33
CA LEU A 142 -2.34 6.93 10.60
C LEU A 142 -2.47 8.27 11.34
N THR A 143 -1.81 8.37 12.47
CA THR A 143 -1.84 9.57 13.35
C THR A 143 -0.44 10.06 13.66
N ASP A 144 -0.32 11.17 14.33
CA ASP A 144 0.94 11.75 14.80
C ASP A 144 1.75 10.79 15.70
N ILE A 145 1.08 9.95 16.48
CA ILE A 145 1.73 8.93 17.33
C ILE A 145 2.49 7.89 16.49
N ASP A 146 2.06 7.66 15.27
CA ASP A 146 2.67 6.68 14.35
C ASP A 146 3.90 7.23 13.61
N ILE A 147 4.14 8.56 13.72
CA ILE A 147 5.23 9.23 13.04
C ILE A 147 6.53 9.03 13.84
N ASP A 148 7.42 8.24 13.27
CA ASP A 148 8.77 8.04 13.83
C ASP A 148 9.67 9.22 13.44
N GLU A 149 9.69 10.26 14.31
CA GLU A 149 10.48 11.47 14.10
C GLU A 149 11.98 11.16 14.06
N GLU A 150 12.45 10.15 14.80
CA GLU A 150 13.87 9.78 14.78
C GLU A 150 14.25 9.17 13.43
N LEU A 151 13.39 8.30 12.88
CA LEU A 151 13.57 7.73 11.55
C LEU A 151 13.66 8.84 10.48
N ILE A 152 12.76 9.83 10.56
CA ILE A 152 12.74 10.98 9.65
C ILE A 152 14.02 11.81 9.83
N ALA A 153 14.41 12.12 11.07
CA ALA A 153 15.61 12.90 11.37
C ALA A 153 16.89 12.20 10.88
N GLN A 154 16.92 10.88 10.81
CA GLN A 154 18.02 10.07 10.28
C GLN A 154 18.00 9.92 8.75
N SER A 155 17.06 10.53 8.02
CA SER A 155 16.96 10.46 6.58
C SER A 155 17.47 11.72 5.87
N GLU A 156 17.96 11.56 4.63
CA GLU A 156 18.33 12.69 3.77
C GLU A 156 17.10 13.35 3.17
N TRP A 157 16.10 12.53 2.81
CA TRP A 157 14.86 12.96 2.16
C TRP A 157 13.64 12.36 2.84
N LEU A 158 12.60 13.18 3.00
CA LEU A 158 11.26 12.74 3.37
C LEU A 158 10.35 12.87 2.14
N TYR A 159 9.69 11.75 1.77
CA TYR A 159 8.73 11.69 0.69
C TYR A 159 7.32 11.47 1.25
N LEU A 160 6.37 12.31 0.83
CA LEU A 160 4.98 12.29 1.30
C LEU A 160 4.04 12.08 0.12
N GLU A 161 3.08 11.14 0.27
CA GLU A 161 2.06 10.90 -0.74
C GLU A 161 0.77 10.32 -0.15
#